data_f811af46bbbc1a0d7d98d658398cc6be
#
_entry.id   f811af46bbbc1a0d7d98d658398cc6be
#
_cell.length_a   1.000
_cell.length_b   1.000
_cell.length_c   1.000
_cell.angle_alpha   90.00
_cell.angle_beta   90.00
_cell.angle_gamma   90.00
#
_symmetry.space_group_name_H-M   'P 1'
#
loop_
_entity.id
_entity.type
_entity.pdbx_description
1 polymer ?
#
loop_
_entity_poly.entity_id
_entity_poly.type
_entity_poly.pdbx_seq_one_letter_code
_entity_poly.pdbx_strand_id
1 'polypeptide(L)'
;MPAYEDTHEILTEWDEWDKLVQDGYEAQAAQNYEKMLLLWWKAWEIFQKIVETAEYKISISGLMESQDYQYPIDAWLQDLEMELSNAGEHEKRVEFCRRILEMLDWSFDDASNFKSAIGEELYAEGKVEQGRKWFEDWLKMEPHNQNALSVWSWCVQEEQGAEEAYKIIRREVVGIGCTMENELLFERARLLAQHLEKAEDLKWIESQLEAFSDALEKAELYNDLYDDFAQPIQQPIVKEKKVYPNDPCPCGSGKKYKKCCGRKK
;
A
#
# COMPACT_ATOMS: atom_id res chain seq x y z
N MET A 1 -44.40 0.48 -35.01
CA MET A 1 -43.20 1.05 -34.43
C MET A 1 -42.78 0.16 -33.28
N PRO A 2 -41.69 -0.60 -33.38
CA PRO A 2 -41.23 -1.40 -32.24
C PRO A 2 -40.63 -0.45 -31.20
N ALA A 3 -41.01 -0.64 -29.94
CA ALA A 3 -40.45 0.05 -28.80
C ALA A 3 -38.95 -0.19 -28.74
N TYR A 4 -38.19 0.90 -28.68
CA TYR A 4 -36.77 0.87 -28.34
C TYR A 4 -36.68 0.44 -26.87
N GLU A 5 -36.36 -0.83 -26.66
CA GLU A 5 -35.87 -1.27 -25.37
C GLU A 5 -34.59 -0.52 -25.06
N ASP A 6 -34.66 0.33 -24.06
CA ASP A 6 -33.53 1.07 -23.49
C ASP A 6 -32.67 0.00 -22.78
N THR A 7 -31.77 -0.63 -23.54
CA THR A 7 -30.76 -1.52 -22.94
C THR A 7 -29.86 -0.63 -22.10
N HIS A 8 -30.22 -0.42 -20.82
CA HIS A 8 -29.28 0.02 -19.82
C HIS A 8 -28.17 -1.05 -19.79
N GLU A 9 -27.01 -0.73 -20.34
CA GLU A 9 -25.81 -1.52 -20.06
C GLU A 9 -25.69 -1.53 -18.53
N ILE A 10 -25.94 -2.68 -17.92
CA ILE A 10 -25.77 -2.91 -16.49
C ILE A 10 -24.24 -2.89 -16.30
N LEU A 11 -23.76 -1.88 -15.56
CA LEU A 11 -22.35 -1.86 -15.14
C LEU A 11 -22.11 -3.11 -14.32
N THR A 12 -21.00 -3.81 -14.58
CA THR A 12 -20.54 -4.89 -13.71
C THR A 12 -20.13 -4.30 -12.36
N GLU A 13 -20.09 -5.12 -11.31
CA GLU A 13 -19.60 -4.67 -10.00
C GLU A 13 -18.17 -4.14 -10.09
N TRP A 14 -17.33 -4.72 -10.94
CA TRP A 14 -15.98 -4.22 -11.20
C TRP A 14 -15.95 -2.87 -11.91
N ASP A 15 -16.84 -2.61 -12.87
CA ASP A 15 -16.93 -1.30 -13.53
C ASP A 15 -17.41 -0.22 -12.56
N GLU A 16 -18.29 -0.56 -11.62
CA GLU A 16 -18.75 0.35 -10.57
C GLU A 16 -17.62 0.65 -9.57
N TRP A 17 -16.88 -0.38 -9.15
CA TRP A 17 -15.72 -0.24 -8.31
C TRP A 17 -14.65 0.68 -8.94
N ASP A 18 -14.21 0.38 -10.16
CA ASP A 18 -13.19 1.15 -10.88
C ASP A 18 -13.60 2.62 -11.03
N LYS A 19 -14.87 2.86 -11.33
CA LYS A 19 -15.38 4.24 -11.41
C LYS A 19 -15.32 4.98 -10.07
N LEU A 20 -15.68 4.34 -8.97
CA LEU A 20 -15.61 4.95 -7.63
C LEU A 20 -14.17 5.23 -7.22
N VAL A 21 -13.23 4.34 -7.55
CA VAL A 21 -11.81 4.55 -7.32
C VAL A 21 -11.29 5.75 -8.11
N GLN A 22 -11.60 5.84 -9.41
CA GLN A 22 -11.23 6.97 -10.26
C GLN A 22 -11.81 8.29 -9.74
N ASP A 23 -13.13 8.32 -9.46
CA ASP A 23 -13.82 9.52 -8.96
C ASP A 23 -13.25 9.95 -7.58
N GLY A 24 -12.75 9.00 -6.78
CA GLY A 24 -12.05 9.25 -5.51
C GLY A 24 -10.69 9.92 -5.72
N TYR A 25 -9.86 9.44 -6.63
CA TYR A 25 -8.60 10.10 -6.99
C TYR A 25 -8.82 11.49 -7.59
N GLU A 26 -9.88 11.70 -8.38
CA GLU A 26 -10.26 13.04 -8.84
C GLU A 26 -10.64 13.97 -7.67
N ALA A 27 -11.32 13.44 -6.66
CA ALA A 27 -11.66 14.21 -5.46
C ALA A 27 -10.41 14.55 -4.63
N GLN A 28 -9.46 13.62 -4.52
CA GLN A 28 -8.16 13.83 -3.86
C GLN A 28 -7.38 14.95 -4.58
N ALA A 29 -7.26 14.89 -5.90
CA ALA A 29 -6.59 15.91 -6.70
C ALA A 29 -7.26 17.30 -6.55
N ALA A 30 -8.57 17.33 -6.32
CA ALA A 30 -9.33 18.54 -6.01
C ALA A 30 -9.26 18.95 -4.52
N GLN A 31 -8.46 18.25 -3.70
CA GLN A 31 -8.34 18.44 -2.24
C GLN A 31 -9.69 18.29 -1.48
N ASN A 32 -10.60 17.50 -2.02
CA ASN A 32 -11.87 17.19 -1.38
C ASN A 32 -11.79 15.81 -0.70
N TYR A 33 -11.06 15.75 0.41
CA TYR A 33 -10.76 14.51 1.13
C TYR A 33 -11.99 13.81 1.71
N GLU A 34 -13.00 14.57 2.15
CA GLU A 34 -14.27 14.00 2.63
C GLU A 34 -14.99 13.23 1.51
N LYS A 35 -15.10 13.84 0.33
CA LYS A 35 -15.70 13.19 -0.84
C LYS A 35 -14.88 11.98 -1.28
N MET A 36 -13.56 12.08 -1.29
CA MET A 36 -12.64 11.00 -1.62
C MET A 36 -12.89 9.78 -0.72
N LEU A 37 -12.85 9.96 0.61
CA LEU A 37 -13.08 8.87 1.57
C LEU A 37 -14.46 8.25 1.41
N LEU A 38 -15.50 9.05 1.16
CA LEU A 38 -16.84 8.54 0.91
C LEU A 38 -16.90 7.64 -0.33
N LEU A 39 -16.22 8.03 -1.41
CA LEU A 39 -16.17 7.28 -2.67
C LEU A 39 -15.36 6.00 -2.50
N TRP A 40 -14.18 6.09 -1.90
CA TRP A 40 -13.32 4.93 -1.68
C TRP A 40 -13.90 3.95 -0.67
N TRP A 41 -14.62 4.42 0.34
CA TRP A 41 -15.33 3.49 1.25
C TRP A 41 -16.44 2.71 0.54
N LYS A 42 -17.18 3.35 -0.37
CA LYS A 42 -18.14 2.63 -1.23
C LYS A 42 -17.46 1.64 -2.17
N ALA A 43 -16.32 2.02 -2.75
CA ALA A 43 -15.52 1.10 -3.54
C ALA A 43 -15.06 -0.10 -2.72
N TRP A 44 -14.65 0.12 -1.46
CA TRP A 44 -14.29 -0.93 -0.51
C TRP A 44 -15.45 -1.91 -0.24
N GLU A 45 -16.65 -1.40 -0.03
CA GLU A 45 -17.85 -2.25 0.16
C GLU A 45 -18.15 -3.12 -1.06
N ILE A 46 -17.93 -2.61 -2.27
CA ILE A 46 -18.09 -3.38 -3.51
C ILE A 46 -16.95 -4.40 -3.65
N PHE A 47 -15.72 -3.99 -3.41
CA PHE A 47 -14.55 -4.86 -3.47
C PHE A 47 -14.70 -6.09 -2.57
N GLN A 48 -15.14 -5.90 -1.33
CA GLN A 48 -15.42 -7.00 -0.41
C GLN A 48 -16.41 -8.00 -1.00
N LYS A 49 -17.55 -7.53 -1.54
CA LYS A 49 -18.57 -8.41 -2.15
C LYS A 49 -18.00 -9.21 -3.31
N ILE A 50 -17.23 -8.56 -4.19
CA ILE A 50 -16.61 -9.23 -5.34
C ILE A 50 -15.66 -10.34 -4.86
N VAL A 51 -14.77 -10.04 -3.93
CA VAL A 51 -13.79 -11.02 -3.45
C VAL A 51 -14.46 -12.16 -2.68
N GLU A 52 -15.53 -11.88 -1.91
CA GLU A 52 -16.30 -12.89 -1.18
C GLU A 52 -17.06 -13.88 -2.08
N THR A 53 -17.34 -13.53 -3.33
CA THR A 53 -17.96 -14.44 -4.28
C THR A 53 -17.01 -15.50 -4.84
N ALA A 54 -15.70 -15.34 -4.64
CA ALA A 54 -14.73 -16.33 -5.10
C ALA A 54 -14.79 -17.61 -4.27
N GLU A 55 -14.61 -18.77 -4.92
CA GLU A 55 -14.59 -20.07 -4.25
C GLU A 55 -13.39 -20.27 -3.32
N TYR A 56 -12.32 -19.47 -3.49
CA TYR A 56 -11.07 -19.50 -2.73
C TYR A 56 -10.54 -18.09 -2.56
N LYS A 57 -9.64 -17.92 -1.58
CA LYS A 57 -8.96 -16.63 -1.37
C LYS A 57 -8.09 -16.28 -2.58
N ILE A 58 -8.22 -15.06 -3.03
CA ILE A 58 -7.46 -14.53 -4.17
C ILE A 58 -6.32 -13.67 -3.63
N SER A 59 -5.14 -13.73 -4.25
CA SER A 59 -4.01 -12.83 -3.97
C SER A 59 -4.21 -11.47 -4.67
N ILE A 60 -3.60 -10.41 -4.14
CA ILE A 60 -3.62 -9.09 -4.80
C ILE A 60 -2.98 -9.18 -6.17
N SER A 61 -1.82 -9.82 -6.29
CA SER A 61 -1.14 -10.06 -7.56
C SER A 61 -2.04 -10.78 -8.57
N GLY A 62 -2.80 -11.80 -8.14
CA GLY A 62 -3.76 -12.50 -8.99
C GLY A 62 -4.93 -11.63 -9.47
N LEU A 63 -5.39 -10.70 -8.62
CA LEU A 63 -6.41 -9.72 -9.01
C LEU A 63 -5.86 -8.73 -10.06
N MET A 64 -4.63 -8.28 -9.91
CA MET A 64 -3.99 -7.33 -10.83
C MET A 64 -3.74 -7.91 -12.21
N GLU A 65 -3.40 -9.20 -12.31
CA GLU A 65 -3.19 -9.87 -13.61
C GLU A 65 -4.47 -10.00 -14.44
N SER A 66 -5.62 -10.05 -13.80
CA SER A 66 -6.89 -10.34 -14.44
C SER A 66 -7.61 -9.12 -15.01
N GLN A 67 -7.18 -7.89 -14.65
CA GLN A 67 -7.97 -6.67 -14.86
C GLN A 67 -7.14 -5.50 -15.39
N ASP A 68 -7.78 -4.66 -16.20
CA ASP A 68 -7.18 -3.48 -16.83
C ASP A 68 -7.77 -2.19 -16.25
N TYR A 69 -7.38 -1.87 -15.00
CA TYR A 69 -7.85 -0.66 -14.29
C TYR A 69 -6.89 0.51 -14.46
N GLN A 70 -7.43 1.75 -14.33
CA GLN A 70 -6.60 2.95 -14.36
C GLN A 70 -5.65 3.02 -13.15
N TYR A 71 -6.13 2.63 -11.99
CA TYR A 71 -5.35 2.60 -10.75
C TYR A 71 -5.17 1.14 -10.29
N PRO A 72 -3.95 0.71 -9.95
CA PRO A 72 -3.70 -0.62 -9.43
C PRO A 72 -4.44 -0.85 -8.10
N ILE A 73 -4.97 -2.06 -7.91
CA ILE A 73 -5.73 -2.42 -6.71
C ILE A 73 -4.87 -2.29 -5.45
N ASP A 74 -3.63 -2.75 -5.51
CA ASP A 74 -2.67 -2.71 -4.40
C ASP A 74 -2.37 -1.27 -3.97
N ALA A 75 -2.13 -0.36 -4.91
CA ALA A 75 -1.90 1.05 -4.63
C ALA A 75 -3.13 1.69 -3.99
N TRP A 76 -4.32 1.46 -4.55
CA TRP A 76 -5.55 2.00 -3.99
C TRP A 76 -5.84 1.50 -2.57
N LEU A 77 -5.57 0.22 -2.28
CA LEU A 77 -5.74 -0.34 -0.93
C LEU A 77 -4.80 0.32 0.09
N GLN A 78 -3.55 0.60 -0.31
CA GLN A 78 -2.58 1.30 0.53
C GLN A 78 -2.97 2.78 0.70
N ASP A 79 -3.40 3.43 -0.36
CA ASP A 79 -3.86 4.83 -0.32
C ASP A 79 -5.10 4.98 0.57
N LEU A 80 -6.06 4.04 0.51
CA LEU A 80 -7.24 4.07 1.39
C LEU A 80 -6.84 3.89 2.85
N GLU A 81 -5.93 2.97 3.17
CA GLU A 81 -5.41 2.78 4.52
C GLU A 81 -4.78 4.07 5.06
N MET A 82 -3.90 4.68 4.28
CA MET A 82 -3.21 5.92 4.63
C MET A 82 -4.18 7.09 4.82
N GLU A 83 -5.17 7.23 3.96
CA GLU A 83 -6.13 8.33 4.05
C GLU A 83 -7.14 8.15 5.19
N LEU A 84 -7.45 6.91 5.60
CA LEU A 84 -8.19 6.65 6.84
C LEU A 84 -7.38 7.12 8.06
N SER A 85 -6.06 6.88 8.06
CA SER A 85 -5.14 7.39 9.09
C SER A 85 -5.11 8.92 9.12
N ASN A 86 -4.91 9.56 7.96
CA ASN A 86 -4.85 11.03 7.82
C ASN A 86 -6.14 11.71 8.29
N ALA A 87 -7.28 11.06 8.08
CA ALA A 87 -8.59 11.58 8.51
C ALA A 87 -8.91 11.32 9.99
N GLY A 88 -8.06 10.56 10.71
CA GLY A 88 -8.33 10.15 12.08
C GLY A 88 -9.46 9.12 12.22
N GLU A 89 -9.78 8.39 11.17
CA GLU A 89 -10.82 7.34 11.14
C GLU A 89 -10.26 6.01 11.69
N HIS A 90 -9.72 6.06 12.91
CA HIS A 90 -8.94 4.97 13.53
C HIS A 90 -9.67 3.63 13.58
N GLU A 91 -10.95 3.61 14.00
CA GLU A 91 -11.74 2.37 14.06
C GLU A 91 -11.94 1.76 12.68
N LYS A 92 -12.24 2.58 11.67
CA LYS A 92 -12.39 2.11 10.29
C LYS A 92 -11.07 1.61 9.70
N ARG A 93 -9.94 2.27 10.03
CA ARG A 93 -8.60 1.84 9.63
C ARG A 93 -8.32 0.43 10.12
N VAL A 94 -8.56 0.15 11.40
CA VAL A 94 -8.36 -1.17 11.99
C VAL A 94 -9.31 -2.22 11.39
N GLU A 95 -10.59 -1.88 11.23
CA GLU A 95 -11.58 -2.75 10.59
C GLU A 95 -11.17 -3.12 9.18
N PHE A 96 -10.82 -2.13 8.36
CA PHE A 96 -10.32 -2.28 7.00
C PHE A 96 -9.09 -3.20 6.96
N CYS A 97 -8.05 -2.91 7.76
CA CYS A 97 -6.81 -3.69 7.77
C CYS A 97 -7.06 -5.14 8.22
N ARG A 98 -7.88 -5.38 9.25
CA ARG A 98 -8.23 -6.73 9.68
C ARG A 98 -8.96 -7.49 8.59
N ARG A 99 -9.93 -6.83 7.98
CA ARG A 99 -10.76 -7.45 6.95
C ARG A 99 -9.96 -7.85 5.72
N ILE A 100 -9.04 -6.99 5.26
CA ILE A 100 -8.20 -7.28 4.10
C ILE A 100 -7.22 -8.44 4.39
N LEU A 101 -6.66 -8.51 5.60
CA LEU A 101 -5.81 -9.62 6.04
C LEU A 101 -6.58 -10.96 6.11
N GLU A 102 -7.88 -10.92 6.42
CA GLU A 102 -8.71 -12.12 6.51
C GLU A 102 -9.18 -12.62 5.15
N MET A 103 -9.52 -11.71 4.21
CA MET A 103 -10.20 -12.08 2.98
C MET A 103 -9.27 -12.44 1.83
N LEU A 104 -8.03 -11.91 1.80
CA LEU A 104 -7.07 -12.15 0.73
C LEU A 104 -6.06 -13.25 1.08
N ASP A 105 -5.46 -13.85 0.05
CA ASP A 105 -4.30 -14.74 0.17
C ASP A 105 -3.00 -13.94 0.12
N TRP A 106 -2.25 -13.99 1.21
CA TRP A 106 -0.97 -13.29 1.38
C TRP A 106 0.25 -14.19 1.22
N SER A 107 0.09 -15.37 0.61
CA SER A 107 1.21 -16.31 0.46
C SER A 107 2.32 -15.78 -0.44
N PHE A 108 2.00 -14.85 -1.35
CA PHE A 108 2.93 -14.30 -2.34
C PHE A 108 3.01 -12.77 -2.30
N ASP A 109 2.13 -12.11 -1.54
CA ASP A 109 2.06 -10.66 -1.43
C ASP A 109 2.48 -10.20 -0.02
N ASP A 110 3.05 -9.00 0.11
CA ASP A 110 3.46 -8.44 1.40
C ASP A 110 2.29 -7.74 2.11
N ALA A 111 1.91 -8.29 3.26
CA ALA A 111 0.86 -7.74 4.12
C ALA A 111 1.37 -6.76 5.19
N SER A 112 2.65 -6.41 5.18
CA SER A 112 3.31 -5.69 6.28
C SER A 112 2.67 -4.34 6.58
N ASN A 113 2.23 -3.58 5.57
CA ASN A 113 1.57 -2.29 5.77
C ASN A 113 0.30 -2.42 6.62
N PHE A 114 -0.58 -3.37 6.27
CA PHE A 114 -1.84 -3.58 6.99
C PHE A 114 -1.64 -4.15 8.39
N LYS A 115 -0.62 -5.01 8.57
CA LYS A 115 -0.23 -5.51 9.90
C LYS A 115 0.35 -4.39 10.76
N SER A 116 1.17 -3.51 10.18
CA SER A 116 1.75 -2.34 10.86
C SER A 116 0.67 -1.39 11.34
N ALA A 117 -0.28 -1.04 10.48
CA ALA A 117 -1.40 -0.15 10.80
C ALA A 117 -2.19 -0.61 12.03
N ILE A 118 -2.46 -1.91 12.15
CA ILE A 118 -3.15 -2.46 13.34
C ILE A 118 -2.30 -2.29 14.60
N GLY A 119 -1.00 -2.56 14.51
CA GLY A 119 -0.08 -2.40 15.64
C GLY A 119 0.04 -0.95 16.09
N GLU A 120 0.19 -0.01 15.17
CA GLU A 120 0.23 1.43 15.43
C GLU A 120 -1.02 1.91 16.16
N GLU A 121 -2.21 1.56 15.65
CA GLU A 121 -3.47 1.99 16.26
C GLU A 121 -3.64 1.44 17.68
N LEU A 122 -3.22 0.21 17.95
CA LEU A 122 -3.26 -0.34 19.31
C LEU A 122 -2.40 0.49 20.29
N TYR A 123 -1.23 0.96 19.84
CA TYR A 123 -0.40 1.86 20.66
C TYR A 123 -1.02 3.26 20.77
N ALA A 124 -1.53 3.82 19.69
CA ALA A 124 -2.18 5.14 19.68
C ALA A 124 -3.41 5.20 20.60
N GLU A 125 -4.17 4.11 20.69
CA GLU A 125 -5.30 3.97 21.61
C GLU A 125 -4.89 3.70 23.06
N GLY A 126 -3.59 3.64 23.37
CA GLY A 126 -3.08 3.29 24.70
C GLY A 126 -3.21 1.80 25.08
N LYS A 127 -3.55 0.94 24.13
CA LYS A 127 -3.63 -0.53 24.30
C LYS A 127 -2.25 -1.17 24.15
N VAL A 128 -1.25 -0.64 24.82
CA VAL A 128 0.18 -0.95 24.66
C VAL A 128 0.48 -2.45 24.75
N GLU A 129 -0.09 -3.15 25.74
CA GLU A 129 0.10 -4.60 25.91
C GLU A 129 -0.45 -5.41 24.73
N GLN A 130 -1.55 -4.97 24.13
CA GLN A 130 -2.12 -5.62 22.95
C GLN A 130 -1.28 -5.33 21.72
N GLY A 131 -0.80 -4.09 21.57
CA GLY A 131 0.10 -3.70 20.50
C GLY A 131 1.43 -4.46 20.56
N ARG A 132 2.04 -4.56 21.76
CA ARG A 132 3.25 -5.36 21.96
C ARG A 132 3.01 -6.82 21.59
N LYS A 133 1.94 -7.42 22.07
CA LYS A 133 1.60 -8.80 21.74
C LYS A 133 1.36 -9.00 20.26
N TRP A 134 0.77 -8.03 19.56
CA TRP A 134 0.55 -8.06 18.12
C TRP A 134 1.88 -8.18 17.37
N PHE A 135 2.86 -7.32 17.67
CA PHE A 135 4.19 -7.37 17.02
C PHE A 135 4.97 -8.63 17.43
N GLU A 136 4.92 -9.05 18.69
CA GLU A 136 5.55 -10.30 19.14
C GLU A 136 4.99 -11.52 18.42
N ASP A 137 3.67 -11.61 18.24
CA ASP A 137 3.03 -12.72 17.53
C ASP A 137 3.37 -12.68 16.02
N TRP A 138 3.43 -11.51 15.41
CA TRP A 138 3.90 -11.36 14.03
C TRP A 138 5.36 -11.81 13.89
N LEU A 139 6.25 -11.35 14.75
CA LEU A 139 7.67 -11.70 14.73
C LEU A 139 7.97 -13.17 15.10
N LYS A 140 7.04 -13.90 15.71
CA LYS A 140 7.16 -15.36 15.84
C LYS A 140 7.02 -16.08 14.50
N MET A 141 6.22 -15.53 13.60
CA MET A 141 6.02 -16.10 12.27
C MET A 141 7.08 -15.61 11.28
N GLU A 142 7.51 -14.36 11.43
CA GLU A 142 8.46 -13.66 10.55
C GLU A 142 9.56 -12.98 11.40
N PRO A 143 10.53 -13.72 11.95
CA PRO A 143 11.43 -13.23 13.01
C PRO A 143 12.27 -11.99 12.65
N HIS A 144 12.56 -11.80 11.37
CA HIS A 144 13.41 -10.70 10.87
C HIS A 144 12.65 -9.74 9.98
N ASN A 145 11.30 -9.70 10.06
CA ASN A 145 10.52 -8.78 9.25
C ASN A 145 10.87 -7.33 9.61
N GLN A 146 11.52 -6.63 8.69
CA GLN A 146 12.03 -5.28 8.91
C GLN A 146 10.91 -4.26 9.16
N ASN A 147 9.74 -4.43 8.51
CA ASN A 147 8.61 -3.54 8.72
C ASN A 147 8.06 -3.69 10.15
N ALA A 148 7.85 -4.93 10.61
CA ALA A 148 7.39 -5.21 11.97
C ALA A 148 8.33 -4.59 13.02
N LEU A 149 9.63 -4.83 12.91
CA LEU A 149 10.63 -4.33 13.85
C LEU A 149 10.73 -2.80 13.81
N SER A 150 10.76 -2.21 12.62
CA SER A 150 10.86 -0.76 12.44
C SER A 150 9.65 -0.07 13.05
N VAL A 151 8.45 -0.46 12.67
CA VAL A 151 7.21 0.17 13.14
C VAL A 151 7.02 -0.05 14.65
N TRP A 152 7.27 -1.26 15.14
CA TRP A 152 7.23 -1.50 16.59
C TRP A 152 8.22 -0.62 17.36
N SER A 153 9.42 -0.39 16.82
CA SER A 153 10.38 0.51 17.45
C SER A 153 9.90 1.96 17.50
N TRP A 154 9.14 2.43 16.50
CA TRP A 154 8.51 3.75 16.53
C TRP A 154 7.46 3.82 17.66
N CYS A 155 6.56 2.83 17.74
CA CYS A 155 5.56 2.77 18.80
C CYS A 155 6.20 2.75 20.20
N VAL A 156 7.26 1.96 20.39
CA VAL A 156 7.99 1.90 21.67
C VAL A 156 8.73 3.19 21.96
N GLN A 157 9.25 3.89 20.95
CA GLN A 157 9.89 5.19 21.17
C GLN A 157 8.91 6.23 21.70
N GLU A 158 7.71 6.30 21.16
CA GLU A 158 6.68 7.23 21.62
C GLU A 158 6.20 6.91 23.05
N GLU A 159 6.11 5.63 23.40
CA GLU A 159 5.58 5.17 24.67
C GLU A 159 6.64 5.10 25.79
N GLN A 160 7.87 4.61 25.48
CA GLN A 160 8.90 4.31 26.47
C GLN A 160 10.22 5.07 26.23
N GLY A 161 10.35 5.76 25.11
CA GLY A 161 11.51 6.53 24.73
C GLY A 161 12.52 5.79 23.85
N ALA A 162 13.48 6.57 23.34
CA ALA A 162 14.42 6.13 22.31
C ALA A 162 15.36 4.99 22.74
N GLU A 163 15.75 4.92 24.04
CA GLU A 163 16.61 3.83 24.53
C GLU A 163 15.95 2.46 24.43
N GLU A 164 14.66 2.34 24.75
CA GLU A 164 13.94 1.07 24.65
C GLU A 164 13.70 0.69 23.19
N ALA A 165 13.35 1.66 22.34
CA ALA A 165 13.24 1.46 20.91
C ALA A 165 14.56 0.98 20.29
N TYR A 166 15.68 1.58 20.71
CA TYR A 166 17.00 1.21 20.20
C TYR A 166 17.37 -0.24 20.54
N LYS A 167 17.01 -0.73 21.74
CA LYS A 167 17.26 -2.12 22.12
C LYS A 167 16.61 -3.13 21.16
N ILE A 168 15.43 -2.81 20.64
CA ILE A 168 14.73 -3.66 19.66
C ILE A 168 15.54 -3.77 18.37
N ILE A 169 15.97 -2.62 17.83
CA ILE A 169 16.61 -2.56 16.51
C ILE A 169 18.09 -2.96 16.59
N ARG A 170 18.82 -2.56 17.63
CA ARG A 170 20.25 -2.76 17.76
C ARG A 170 20.68 -4.23 17.58
N ARG A 171 19.92 -5.16 18.13
CA ARG A 171 20.21 -6.60 18.04
C ARG A 171 20.09 -7.15 16.62
N GLU A 172 19.31 -6.49 15.76
CA GLU A 172 19.04 -6.90 14.38
C GLU A 172 20.06 -6.30 13.38
N VAL A 173 20.85 -5.31 13.80
CA VAL A 173 21.79 -4.62 12.91
C VAL A 173 23.25 -4.77 13.35
N VAL A 174 23.56 -4.64 14.64
CA VAL A 174 24.95 -4.62 15.10
C VAL A 174 25.61 -6.00 14.95
N GLY A 175 26.70 -6.04 14.13
CA GLY A 175 27.40 -7.27 13.80
C GLY A 175 26.83 -7.99 12.55
N ILE A 176 25.84 -7.41 11.89
CA ILE A 176 25.20 -7.95 10.68
C ILE A 176 25.45 -6.97 9.53
N GLY A 177 25.68 -7.43 8.30
CA GLY A 177 25.84 -6.57 7.13
C GLY A 177 24.49 -5.99 6.68
N CYS A 178 24.50 -4.77 6.11
CA CYS A 178 23.34 -4.17 5.49
C CYS A 178 23.02 -4.85 4.15
N THR A 179 21.75 -5.17 3.94
CA THR A 179 21.19 -5.78 2.72
C THR A 179 19.84 -5.16 2.40
N MET A 180 19.26 -5.44 1.23
CA MET A 180 17.89 -4.99 0.88
C MET A 180 16.83 -5.49 1.87
N GLU A 181 17.05 -6.62 2.53
CA GLU A 181 16.10 -7.23 3.46
C GLU A 181 16.11 -6.59 4.84
N ASN A 182 17.14 -5.78 5.17
CA ASN A 182 17.29 -5.16 6.49
C ASN A 182 17.68 -3.67 6.45
N GLU A 183 17.75 -3.06 5.29
CA GLU A 183 18.13 -1.64 5.11
C GLU A 183 17.27 -0.71 5.97
N LEU A 184 15.96 -0.94 6.00
CA LEU A 184 15.04 -0.15 6.82
C LEU A 184 15.42 -0.17 8.32
N LEU A 185 15.93 -1.30 8.82
CA LEU A 185 16.39 -1.42 10.20
C LEU A 185 17.70 -0.66 10.43
N PHE A 186 18.60 -0.64 9.44
CA PHE A 186 19.83 0.15 9.51
C PHE A 186 19.55 1.65 9.53
N GLU A 187 18.63 2.13 8.68
CA GLU A 187 18.21 3.53 8.71
C GLU A 187 17.53 3.89 10.03
N ARG A 188 16.66 3.02 10.54
CA ARG A 188 16.03 3.23 11.84
C ARG A 188 17.06 3.24 12.99
N ALA A 189 18.02 2.30 12.97
CA ALA A 189 19.10 2.25 13.95
C ALA A 189 20.00 3.49 13.91
N ARG A 190 20.31 4.01 12.72
CA ARG A 190 21.09 5.23 12.50
C ARG A 190 20.44 6.41 13.19
N LEU A 191 19.13 6.63 12.95
CA LEU A 191 18.38 7.73 13.58
C LEU A 191 18.40 7.63 15.11
N LEU A 192 18.16 6.43 15.65
CA LEU A 192 18.16 6.21 17.10
C LEU A 192 19.57 6.34 17.70
N ALA A 193 20.59 5.77 17.07
CA ALA A 193 21.97 5.87 17.53
C ALA A 193 22.47 7.32 17.52
N GLN A 194 22.09 8.11 16.51
CA GLN A 194 22.40 9.53 16.43
C GLN A 194 21.71 10.32 17.56
N HIS A 195 20.41 10.08 17.76
CA HIS A 195 19.63 10.74 18.81
C HIS A 195 20.17 10.43 20.23
N LEU A 196 20.63 9.19 20.44
CA LEU A 196 21.15 8.69 21.72
C LEU A 196 22.67 8.90 21.89
N GLU A 197 23.33 9.56 20.94
CA GLU A 197 24.78 9.81 20.95
C GLU A 197 25.63 8.53 21.08
N LYS A 198 25.18 7.40 20.49
CA LYS A 198 25.87 6.10 20.48
C LYS A 198 26.98 6.08 19.42
N ALA A 199 28.03 6.84 19.63
CA ALA A 199 29.06 7.14 18.60
C ALA A 199 29.72 5.90 17.97
N GLU A 200 29.98 4.83 18.73
CA GLU A 200 30.60 3.60 18.19
C GLU A 200 29.62 2.82 17.30
N ASP A 201 28.37 2.64 17.76
CA ASP A 201 27.33 1.95 16.99
C ASP A 201 26.98 2.77 15.72
N LEU A 202 26.87 4.10 15.85
CA LEU A 202 26.57 4.99 14.71
C LEU A 202 27.63 4.87 13.62
N LYS A 203 28.91 4.96 13.99
CA LYS A 203 30.01 4.81 13.03
C LYS A 203 29.97 3.46 12.31
N TRP A 204 29.65 2.40 13.03
CA TRP A 204 29.54 1.07 12.43
C TRP A 204 28.34 0.98 11.49
N ILE A 205 27.17 1.46 11.91
CA ILE A 205 25.94 1.47 11.11
C ILE A 205 26.15 2.26 9.81
N GLU A 206 26.72 3.47 9.90
CA GLU A 206 27.02 4.32 8.74
C GLU A 206 27.98 3.63 7.77
N SER A 207 29.01 2.94 8.28
CA SER A 207 29.92 2.18 7.42
C SER A 207 29.24 1.04 6.66
N GLN A 208 28.22 0.41 7.25
CA GLN A 208 27.45 -0.65 6.58
C GLN A 208 26.49 -0.10 5.53
N LEU A 209 25.84 1.02 5.81
CA LEU A 209 24.97 1.72 4.85
C LEU A 209 25.78 2.22 3.63
N GLU A 210 26.95 2.81 3.88
CA GLU A 210 27.86 3.25 2.82
C GLU A 210 28.32 2.04 1.94
N ALA A 211 28.75 0.95 2.58
CA ALA A 211 29.16 -0.25 1.86
C ALA A 211 28.02 -0.87 1.04
N PHE A 212 26.80 -0.82 1.55
CA PHE A 212 25.61 -1.29 0.84
C PHE A 212 25.27 -0.39 -0.35
N SER A 213 25.27 0.95 -0.17
CA SER A 213 25.08 1.93 -1.24
C SER A 213 26.12 1.76 -2.36
N ASP A 214 27.40 1.61 -2.01
CA ASP A 214 28.48 1.35 -2.96
C ASP A 214 28.27 0.03 -3.75
N ALA A 215 27.73 -0.99 -3.08
CA ALA A 215 27.46 -2.27 -3.73
C ALA A 215 26.29 -2.16 -4.72
N LEU A 216 25.25 -1.40 -4.38
CA LEU A 216 24.10 -1.13 -5.27
C LEU A 216 24.55 -0.34 -6.51
N GLU A 217 25.32 0.75 -6.31
CA GLU A 217 25.84 1.56 -7.43
C GLU A 217 26.68 0.71 -8.39
N LYS A 218 27.54 -0.17 -7.86
CA LYS A 218 28.31 -1.10 -8.69
C LYS A 218 27.46 -2.12 -9.42
N ALA A 219 26.38 -2.59 -8.79
CA ALA A 219 25.44 -3.53 -9.42
C ALA A 219 24.63 -2.86 -10.54
N GLU A 220 24.19 -1.60 -10.34
CA GLU A 220 23.51 -0.81 -11.37
C GLU A 220 24.45 -0.54 -12.56
N LEU A 221 25.68 -0.09 -12.30
CA LEU A 221 26.69 0.09 -13.35
C LEU A 221 27.00 -1.22 -14.10
N TYR A 222 26.99 -2.37 -13.41
CA TYR A 222 27.16 -3.66 -14.04
C TYR A 222 25.96 -4.02 -14.92
N ASN A 223 24.74 -3.79 -14.44
CA ASN A 223 23.52 -4.01 -15.22
C ASN A 223 23.46 -3.11 -16.45
N ASP A 224 23.79 -1.82 -16.32
CA ASP A 224 23.86 -0.88 -17.45
C ASP A 224 24.88 -1.31 -18.53
N LEU A 225 26.00 -1.94 -18.12
CA LEU A 225 27.02 -2.45 -19.05
C LEU A 225 26.59 -3.72 -19.80
N TYR A 226 25.63 -4.47 -19.23
CA TYR A 226 25.10 -5.71 -19.81
C TYR A 226 23.69 -5.56 -20.39
N ASP A 227 23.07 -4.38 -20.24
CA ASP A 227 21.65 -4.13 -20.55
C ASP A 227 21.37 -3.73 -21.99
N ASP A 228 22.13 -4.31 -22.94
CA ASP A 228 21.65 -4.37 -24.34
C ASP A 228 20.44 -5.34 -24.49
N PHE A 229 20.00 -5.98 -23.41
CA PHE A 229 18.94 -6.99 -23.39
C PHE A 229 17.85 -6.81 -22.32
N ALA A 230 17.97 -5.89 -21.38
CA ALA A 230 16.91 -5.62 -20.42
C ALA A 230 15.94 -4.58 -20.95
N GLN A 231 14.69 -4.97 -21.03
CA GLN A 231 13.61 -4.01 -21.32
C GLN A 231 13.59 -2.96 -20.19
N PRO A 232 13.39 -1.68 -20.53
CA PRO A 232 13.34 -0.63 -19.50
C PRO A 232 12.28 -0.99 -18.47
N ILE A 233 12.61 -0.82 -17.19
CA ILE A 233 11.63 -0.88 -16.09
C ILE A 233 10.48 0.01 -16.51
N GLN A 234 9.36 -0.58 -16.87
CA GLN A 234 8.19 0.17 -17.27
C GLN A 234 7.82 1.04 -16.07
N GLN A 235 7.91 2.36 -16.25
CA GLN A 235 7.25 3.29 -15.34
C GLN A 235 5.81 2.80 -15.17
N PRO A 236 5.19 2.91 -13.98
CA PRO A 236 3.80 2.51 -13.81
C PRO A 236 3.00 3.14 -14.93
N ILE A 237 2.44 2.29 -15.78
CA ILE A 237 1.66 2.75 -16.92
C ILE A 237 0.37 3.30 -16.33
N VAL A 238 0.31 4.60 -16.16
CA VAL A 238 -0.98 5.27 -15.88
C VAL A 238 -1.79 5.09 -17.15
N LYS A 239 -2.69 4.11 -17.11
CA LYS A 239 -3.56 3.80 -18.26
C LYS A 239 -4.51 4.97 -18.50
N GLU A 240 -4.87 5.17 -19.76
CA GLU A 240 -5.84 6.22 -20.10
C GLU A 240 -7.16 6.00 -19.34
N LYS A 241 -7.73 7.09 -18.83
CA LYS A 241 -9.00 7.05 -18.08
C LYS A 241 -10.07 6.30 -18.88
N LYS A 242 -10.60 5.23 -18.31
CA LYS A 242 -11.72 4.48 -18.90
C LYS A 242 -12.96 5.38 -18.93
N VAL A 243 -13.57 5.52 -20.10
CA VAL A 243 -14.76 6.36 -20.29
C VAL A 243 -16.00 5.46 -20.28
N TYR A 244 -16.87 5.66 -19.30
CA TYR A 244 -18.07 4.87 -19.14
C TYR A 244 -19.25 5.40 -19.99
N PRO A 245 -20.24 4.57 -20.30
CA PRO A 245 -21.34 4.93 -21.23
C PRO A 245 -22.08 6.20 -20.87
N ASN A 246 -22.19 6.54 -19.58
CA ASN A 246 -22.91 7.71 -19.10
C ASN A 246 -22.06 8.96 -18.88
N ASP A 247 -20.75 8.87 -18.99
CA ASP A 247 -19.83 9.99 -18.80
C ASP A 247 -19.98 11.05 -19.91
N PRO A 248 -19.58 12.30 -19.65
CA PRO A 248 -19.45 13.31 -20.70
C PRO A 248 -18.49 12.81 -21.78
N CYS A 249 -18.86 12.95 -23.04
CA CYS A 249 -18.01 12.47 -24.14
C CYS A 249 -16.70 13.26 -24.21
N PRO A 250 -15.54 12.60 -24.27
CA PRO A 250 -14.22 13.29 -24.34
C PRO A 250 -14.06 14.20 -25.57
N CYS A 251 -14.89 14.03 -26.59
CA CYS A 251 -14.86 14.89 -27.77
C CYS A 251 -15.39 16.33 -27.53
N GLY A 252 -15.83 16.66 -26.32
CA GLY A 252 -16.35 17.99 -25.96
C GLY A 252 -17.75 18.31 -26.46
N SER A 253 -18.50 17.33 -26.99
CA SER A 253 -19.85 17.56 -27.55
C SER A 253 -20.95 17.83 -26.50
N GLY A 254 -20.63 17.71 -25.19
CA GLY A 254 -21.61 17.84 -24.11
C GLY A 254 -22.62 16.69 -24.01
N LYS A 255 -22.51 15.66 -24.86
CA LYS A 255 -23.37 14.48 -24.85
C LYS A 255 -22.73 13.36 -24.03
N LYS A 256 -23.56 12.45 -23.49
CA LYS A 256 -23.05 11.21 -22.87
C LYS A 256 -22.29 10.36 -23.88
N TYR A 257 -21.20 9.70 -23.47
CA TYR A 257 -20.32 8.91 -24.33
C TYR A 257 -21.10 7.90 -25.20
N LYS A 258 -22.03 7.12 -24.62
CA LYS A 258 -22.90 6.17 -25.34
C LYS A 258 -23.79 6.80 -26.40
N LYS A 259 -24.06 8.10 -26.30
CA LYS A 259 -24.87 8.85 -27.29
C LYS A 259 -24.03 9.66 -28.28
N CYS A 260 -22.70 9.52 -28.24
CA CYS A 260 -21.73 10.24 -29.06
C CYS A 260 -20.66 9.26 -29.64
N CYS A 261 -19.42 9.35 -29.18
CA CYS A 261 -18.29 8.54 -29.72
C CYS A 261 -18.38 7.06 -29.33
N GLY A 262 -19.02 6.72 -28.23
CA GLY A 262 -19.27 5.34 -27.79
C GLY A 262 -20.45 4.65 -28.49
N ARG A 263 -21.08 5.28 -29.46
CA ARG A 263 -22.17 4.67 -30.23
C ARG A 263 -21.60 3.62 -31.18
N LYS A 264 -21.77 2.34 -30.86
CA LYS A 264 -21.46 1.26 -31.83
C LYS A 264 -22.23 1.53 -33.12
N LYS A 265 -21.53 1.56 -34.26
CA LYS A 265 -22.14 1.63 -35.57
C LYS A 265 -22.82 0.32 -35.93
#